data_7e87e2578ea992226f6d46572b174d3e
#
_entry.id   7e87e2578ea992226f6d46572b174d3e
#
_cell.length_a   1.000
_cell.length_b   1.000
_cell.length_c   1.000
_cell.angle_alpha   90.00
_cell.angle_beta   90.00
_cell.angle_gamma   90.00
#
_symmetry.space_group_name_H-M   'P 1'
#
loop_
_entity.id
_entity.type
_entity.pdbx_description
1 polymer ?
#
loop_
_entity_poly.entity_id
_entity_poly.type
_entity_poly.pdbx_seq_one_letter_code
_entity_poly.pdbx_strand_id
1 'polypeptide(L)'
;MTGPSPASAVHPSLSGLSKAVTDKLAKLGIARKFDLVLHLPLRYDDETRLTPIADALPGTELLVQGTVIDCGIQYRPKRQLVCRIAEGNAVLVLRFLNFYGSQVKLLAEGNTIRAFGTVRLGHLGAEMVHPRFRVVAGEMPVAQSLTPVYPTTAGMGQDTLRRLIARALASEPLSEQLPAALTLSLIHI
;
A
#
# COMPACT_ATOMS: atom_id res chain seq x y z
N MET A 1 -18.32 -40.23 -32.14
CA MET A 1 -17.01 -39.73 -31.74
C MET A 1 -17.24 -38.54 -30.81
N THR A 2 -17.32 -38.83 -29.52
CA THR A 2 -17.52 -37.85 -28.43
C THR A 2 -16.15 -37.30 -28.04
N GLY A 3 -15.92 -36.03 -28.35
CA GLY A 3 -14.72 -35.32 -27.93
C GLY A 3 -14.67 -35.16 -26.40
N PRO A 4 -13.49 -35.18 -25.76
CA PRO A 4 -13.39 -35.01 -24.33
C PRO A 4 -13.82 -33.60 -23.95
N SER A 5 -14.79 -33.52 -23.03
CA SER A 5 -15.18 -32.28 -22.31
C SER A 5 -13.97 -31.68 -21.63
N PRO A 6 -13.74 -30.38 -21.69
CA PRO A 6 -12.63 -29.77 -20.96
C PRO A 6 -12.84 -30.00 -19.47
N ALA A 7 -11.89 -30.71 -18.85
CA ALA A 7 -11.85 -30.95 -17.43
C ALA A 7 -11.99 -29.63 -16.69
N SER A 8 -13.08 -29.49 -15.94
CA SER A 8 -13.30 -28.40 -15.00
C SER A 8 -12.15 -28.42 -14.00
N ALA A 9 -11.18 -27.54 -14.19
CA ALA A 9 -10.10 -27.34 -13.24
C ALA A 9 -10.75 -26.85 -11.94
N VAL A 10 -10.84 -27.72 -10.94
CA VAL A 10 -11.28 -27.37 -9.60
C VAL A 10 -10.22 -26.46 -9.00
N HIS A 11 -10.39 -25.15 -9.21
CA HIS A 11 -9.52 -24.17 -8.59
C HIS A 11 -9.75 -24.18 -7.07
N PRO A 12 -8.69 -24.30 -6.24
CA PRO A 12 -8.84 -24.35 -4.80
C PRO A 12 -9.56 -23.10 -4.29
N SER A 13 -10.58 -23.34 -3.46
CA SER A 13 -11.34 -22.28 -2.81
C SER A 13 -10.44 -21.42 -1.92
N LEU A 14 -10.90 -20.24 -1.54
CA LEU A 14 -10.26 -19.34 -0.56
C LEU A 14 -10.28 -19.94 0.87
N SER A 15 -9.98 -21.23 0.99
CA SER A 15 -9.99 -21.97 2.25
C SER A 15 -8.95 -21.41 3.22
N GLY A 16 -9.31 -21.32 4.50
CA GLY A 16 -8.46 -20.79 5.56
C GLY A 16 -8.56 -19.27 5.78
N LEU A 17 -9.40 -18.55 5.02
CA LEU A 17 -9.71 -17.16 5.29
C LEU A 17 -10.98 -17.04 6.15
N SER A 18 -11.02 -16.00 7.02
CA SER A 18 -12.23 -15.72 7.78
C SER A 18 -13.37 -15.27 6.85
N LYS A 19 -14.62 -15.56 7.22
CA LYS A 19 -15.81 -15.15 6.47
C LYS A 19 -15.80 -13.66 6.16
N ALA A 20 -15.41 -12.81 7.12
CA ALA A 20 -15.34 -11.37 6.93
C ALA A 20 -14.35 -10.94 5.83
N VAL A 21 -13.25 -11.66 5.63
CA VAL A 21 -12.30 -11.42 4.54
C VAL A 21 -12.86 -11.92 3.22
N THR A 22 -13.45 -13.12 3.20
CA THR A 22 -14.06 -13.70 2.00
C THR A 22 -15.20 -12.83 1.46
N ASP A 23 -16.06 -12.31 2.34
CA ASP A 23 -17.16 -11.40 1.95
C ASP A 23 -16.64 -10.09 1.32
N LYS A 24 -15.50 -9.59 1.79
CA LYS A 24 -14.85 -8.40 1.21
C LYS A 24 -14.20 -8.70 -0.14
N LEU A 25 -13.57 -9.87 -0.29
CA LEU A 25 -13.00 -10.32 -1.56
C LEU A 25 -14.11 -10.53 -2.61
N ALA A 26 -15.25 -11.08 -2.22
CA ALA A 26 -16.40 -11.24 -3.11
C ALA A 26 -16.91 -9.90 -3.67
N LYS A 27 -16.86 -8.81 -2.87
CA LYS A 27 -17.19 -7.45 -3.36
C LYS A 27 -16.21 -6.91 -4.41
N LEU A 28 -15.00 -7.48 -4.48
CA LEU A 28 -14.00 -7.18 -5.51
C LEU A 28 -14.08 -8.14 -6.70
N GLY A 29 -15.07 -9.05 -6.73
CA GLY A 29 -15.20 -10.07 -7.76
C GLY A 29 -14.25 -11.25 -7.58
N ILE A 30 -13.57 -11.36 -6.42
CA ILE A 30 -12.60 -12.39 -6.12
C ILE A 30 -13.32 -13.52 -5.37
N ALA A 31 -13.59 -14.63 -6.06
CA ALA A 31 -14.26 -15.80 -5.51
C ALA A 31 -13.31 -16.99 -5.32
N ARG A 32 -12.25 -17.07 -6.11
CA ARG A 32 -11.29 -18.17 -6.12
C ARG A 32 -9.88 -17.65 -5.85
N LYS A 33 -8.99 -18.52 -5.46
CA LYS A 33 -7.58 -18.18 -5.21
C LYS A 33 -6.89 -17.63 -6.46
N PHE A 34 -7.20 -18.19 -7.62
CA PHE A 34 -6.65 -17.71 -8.90
C PHE A 34 -7.10 -16.29 -9.26
N ASP A 35 -8.28 -15.86 -8.82
CA ASP A 35 -8.76 -14.50 -9.06
C ASP A 35 -7.87 -13.46 -8.35
N LEU A 36 -7.18 -13.85 -7.23
CA LEU A 36 -6.17 -12.99 -6.59
C LEU A 36 -4.96 -12.77 -7.48
N VAL A 37 -4.55 -13.77 -8.26
CA VAL A 37 -3.41 -13.64 -9.20
C VAL A 37 -3.75 -12.68 -10.33
N LEU A 38 -5.02 -12.69 -10.77
CA LEU A 38 -5.53 -11.81 -11.83
C LEU A 38 -5.93 -10.41 -11.33
N HIS A 39 -5.90 -10.19 -10.02
CA HIS A 39 -6.21 -8.89 -9.44
C HIS A 39 -5.02 -7.94 -9.56
N LEU A 40 -4.94 -7.23 -10.70
CA LEU A 40 -3.80 -6.39 -11.05
C LEU A 40 -3.76 -5.09 -10.24
N PRO A 41 -2.58 -4.55 -9.93
CA PRO A 41 -2.46 -3.26 -9.27
C PRO A 41 -2.88 -2.12 -10.20
N LEU A 42 -3.46 -1.07 -9.63
CA LEU A 42 -3.80 0.18 -10.32
C LEU A 42 -2.56 1.02 -10.63
N ARG A 43 -1.59 0.99 -9.72
CA ARG A 43 -0.32 1.70 -9.82
C ARG A 43 0.69 1.08 -8.87
N TYR A 44 1.92 1.57 -8.99
CA TYR A 44 3.02 1.24 -8.09
C TYR A 44 3.52 2.51 -7.44
N ASP A 45 3.68 2.47 -6.11
CA ASP A 45 4.26 3.57 -5.33
C ASP A 45 5.75 3.28 -5.12
N ASP A 46 6.61 4.27 -5.33
CA ASP A 46 8.06 4.15 -5.12
C ASP A 46 8.42 4.44 -3.66
N GLU A 47 8.47 3.39 -2.85
CA GLU A 47 8.94 3.42 -1.47
C GLU A 47 10.36 2.85 -1.33
N THR A 48 11.12 2.74 -2.43
CA THR A 48 12.45 2.10 -2.44
C THR A 48 13.56 3.03 -1.95
N ARG A 49 13.31 4.33 -1.90
CA ARG A 49 14.29 5.33 -1.46
C ARG A 49 13.67 6.35 -0.51
N LEU A 50 14.46 6.75 0.47
CA LEU A 50 14.14 7.89 1.32
C LEU A 50 14.58 9.17 0.64
N THR A 51 13.69 10.17 0.62
CA THR A 51 14.01 11.52 0.16
C THR A 51 14.18 12.39 1.41
N PRO A 52 15.27 13.16 1.54
CA PRO A 52 15.42 14.12 2.63
C PRO A 52 14.24 15.10 2.66
N ILE A 53 13.79 15.45 3.88
CA ILE A 53 12.67 16.41 4.03
C ILE A 53 13.02 17.77 3.39
N ALA A 54 14.29 18.15 3.39
CA ALA A 54 14.76 19.38 2.76
C ALA A 54 14.53 19.41 1.23
N ASP A 55 14.52 18.23 0.60
CA ASP A 55 14.36 18.08 -0.86
C ASP A 55 12.92 17.77 -1.26
N ALA A 56 11.98 17.80 -0.30
CA ALA A 56 10.57 17.50 -0.54
C ALA A 56 9.86 18.61 -1.30
N LEU A 57 9.75 18.46 -2.62
CA LEU A 57 9.11 19.44 -3.51
C LEU A 57 7.59 19.25 -3.55
N PRO A 58 6.80 20.33 -3.53
CA PRO A 58 5.35 20.27 -3.72
C PRO A 58 4.97 19.62 -5.05
N GLY A 59 3.93 18.78 -5.02
CA GLY A 59 3.45 18.00 -6.17
C GLY A 59 4.12 16.65 -6.35
N THR A 60 5.19 16.33 -5.63
CA THR A 60 5.87 15.03 -5.68
C THR A 60 5.30 14.06 -4.66
N GLU A 61 5.22 12.79 -5.04
CA GLU A 61 4.90 11.68 -4.13
C GLU A 61 6.20 10.99 -3.73
N LEU A 62 6.49 10.93 -2.43
CA LEU A 62 7.79 10.45 -1.94
C LEU A 62 7.73 9.90 -0.53
N LEU A 63 8.77 9.13 -0.18
CA LEU A 63 8.97 8.55 1.13
C LEU A 63 9.98 9.41 1.90
N VAL A 64 9.57 9.92 3.06
CA VAL A 64 10.42 10.66 3.99
C VAL A 64 10.55 9.94 5.32
N GLN A 65 11.58 10.26 6.08
CA GLN A 65 11.74 9.84 7.45
C GLN A 65 12.10 11.04 8.32
N GLY A 66 11.50 11.13 9.50
CA GLY A 66 11.80 12.19 10.45
C GLY A 66 11.32 11.84 11.84
N THR A 67 11.83 12.57 12.83
CA THR A 67 11.40 12.43 14.23
C THR A 67 10.24 13.38 14.51
N VAL A 68 9.21 12.89 15.18
CA VAL A 68 8.07 13.71 15.61
C VAL A 68 8.54 14.70 16.67
N ILE A 69 8.43 15.99 16.35
CA ILE A 69 8.81 17.10 17.25
C ILE A 69 7.59 17.76 17.90
N ASP A 70 6.40 17.57 17.32
CA ASP A 70 5.14 18.08 17.85
C ASP A 70 3.99 17.31 17.21
N CYS A 71 2.97 16.95 18.01
CA CYS A 71 1.77 16.31 17.48
C CYS A 71 0.57 16.63 18.37
N GLY A 72 -0.43 17.29 17.79
CA GLY A 72 -1.61 17.73 18.53
C GLY A 72 -2.89 17.73 17.71
N ILE A 73 -4.02 17.67 18.43
CA ILE A 73 -5.35 17.77 17.84
C ILE A 73 -5.74 19.24 17.75
N GLN A 74 -5.95 19.73 16.55
CA GLN A 74 -6.49 21.05 16.27
C GLN A 74 -7.99 20.95 15.99
N TYR A 75 -8.76 21.91 16.51
CA TYR A 75 -10.23 21.90 16.39
C TYR A 75 -10.75 22.93 15.36
N ARG A 76 -9.87 23.83 14.87
CA ARG A 76 -10.27 24.86 13.89
C ARG A 76 -9.44 24.71 12.63
N PRO A 77 -10.04 24.88 11.43
CA PRO A 77 -11.45 25.06 11.11
C PRO A 77 -12.29 23.80 11.34
N LYS A 78 -11.67 22.61 11.36
CA LYS A 78 -12.27 21.29 11.67
C LYS A 78 -11.31 20.48 12.54
N ARG A 79 -11.86 19.50 13.28
CA ARG A 79 -11.05 18.59 14.08
C ARG A 79 -10.09 17.82 13.17
N GLN A 80 -8.80 17.93 13.43
CA GLN A 80 -7.72 17.32 12.66
C GLN A 80 -6.55 17.02 13.57
N LEU A 81 -5.77 15.99 13.22
CA LEU A 81 -4.48 15.72 13.86
C LEU A 81 -3.39 16.33 12.99
N VAL A 82 -2.55 17.14 13.59
CA VAL A 82 -1.42 17.80 12.93
C VAL A 82 -0.17 17.42 13.69
N CYS A 83 0.76 16.78 12.98
CA CYS A 83 2.04 16.37 13.51
C CYS A 83 3.16 16.99 12.68
N ARG A 84 4.26 17.38 13.33
CA ARG A 84 5.45 17.90 12.69
C ARG A 84 6.57 16.89 12.86
N ILE A 85 7.15 16.48 11.76
CA ILE A 85 8.34 15.63 11.78
C ILE A 85 9.55 16.44 11.29
N ALA A 86 10.70 16.20 11.89
CA ALA A 86 11.94 16.89 11.56
C ALA A 86 13.04 15.92 11.15
N GLU A 87 13.85 16.35 10.19
CA GLU A 87 15.12 15.74 9.79
C GLU A 87 16.17 16.86 9.69
N GLY A 88 17.11 16.89 10.62
CA GLY A 88 18.01 18.03 10.78
C GLY A 88 17.22 19.33 11.02
N ASN A 89 17.42 20.32 10.16
CA ASN A 89 16.72 21.62 10.24
C ASN A 89 15.43 21.68 9.39
N ALA A 90 15.15 20.64 8.61
CA ALA A 90 13.96 20.60 7.78
C ALA A 90 12.76 20.00 8.51
N VAL A 91 11.58 20.58 8.29
CA VAL A 91 10.32 20.18 8.93
C VAL A 91 9.26 19.92 7.89
N LEU A 92 8.54 18.81 8.06
CA LEU A 92 7.37 18.45 7.25
C LEU A 92 6.15 18.28 8.17
N VAL A 93 5.01 18.79 7.74
CA VAL A 93 3.73 18.67 8.46
C VAL A 93 2.97 17.44 7.93
N LEU A 94 2.54 16.57 8.84
CA LEU A 94 1.62 15.47 8.54
C LEU A 94 0.24 15.84 9.05
N ARG A 95 -0.75 15.86 8.17
CA ARG A 95 -2.12 16.28 8.50
C ARG A 95 -3.12 15.14 8.28
N PHE A 96 -3.93 14.85 9.29
CA PHE A 96 -4.97 13.83 9.23
C PHE A 96 -6.33 14.47 9.58
N LEU A 97 -7.20 14.58 8.59
CA LEU A 97 -8.57 15.14 8.77
C LEU A 97 -9.49 14.13 9.45
N ASN A 98 -9.22 12.84 9.23
CA ASN A 98 -9.86 11.72 9.91
C ASN A 98 -8.76 10.87 10.54
N PHE A 99 -8.85 10.60 11.84
CA PHE A 99 -7.84 9.85 12.56
C PHE A 99 -8.43 9.08 13.73
N TYR A 100 -7.74 8.02 14.12
CA TYR A 100 -8.08 7.17 15.26
C TYR A 100 -7.13 7.44 16.43
N GLY A 101 -7.57 7.16 17.65
CA GLY A 101 -6.74 7.31 18.84
C GLY A 101 -5.44 6.51 18.82
N SER A 102 -5.42 5.37 18.12
CA SER A 102 -4.20 4.58 17.89
C SER A 102 -3.15 5.34 17.09
N GLN A 103 -3.55 6.13 16.10
CA GLN A 103 -2.62 6.95 15.31
C GLN A 103 -1.97 8.05 16.14
N VAL A 104 -2.73 8.67 17.05
CA VAL A 104 -2.19 9.68 17.99
C VAL A 104 -1.06 9.09 18.85
N LYS A 105 -1.25 7.85 19.34
CA LYS A 105 -0.23 7.16 20.14
C LYS A 105 1.02 6.83 19.33
N LEU A 106 0.86 6.42 18.06
CA LEU A 106 1.97 6.11 17.17
C LEU A 106 2.76 7.36 16.74
N LEU A 107 2.08 8.51 16.65
CA LEU A 107 2.67 9.81 16.30
C LEU A 107 3.10 10.62 17.54
N ALA A 108 3.41 9.94 18.65
CA ALA A 108 3.92 10.59 19.85
C ALA A 108 5.29 11.25 19.59
N GLU A 109 5.54 12.35 20.26
CA GLU A 109 6.82 13.07 20.20
C GLU A 109 8.00 12.14 20.53
N GLY A 110 9.10 12.30 19.81
CA GLY A 110 10.30 11.48 19.92
C GLY A 110 10.27 10.21 19.05
N ASN A 111 9.11 9.78 18.54
CA ASN A 111 9.05 8.64 17.64
C ASN A 111 9.62 9.00 16.27
N THR A 112 10.43 8.09 15.69
CA THR A 112 10.85 8.21 14.30
C THR A 112 9.76 7.62 13.40
N ILE A 113 9.31 8.43 12.46
CA ILE A 113 8.21 8.10 11.54
C ILE A 113 8.75 8.08 10.12
N ARG A 114 8.37 7.05 9.39
CA ARG A 114 8.52 7.01 7.93
C ARG A 114 7.15 7.24 7.31
N ALA A 115 7.02 8.29 6.49
CA ALA A 115 5.78 8.72 5.88
C ALA A 115 5.88 8.73 4.35
N PHE A 116 4.87 8.22 3.67
CA PHE A 116 4.75 8.22 2.21
C PHE A 116 3.48 8.96 1.78
N GLY A 117 3.62 9.88 0.85
CA GLY A 117 2.50 10.63 0.31
C GLY A 117 2.92 11.78 -0.58
N THR A 118 1.93 12.49 -1.11
CA THR A 118 2.15 13.67 -1.94
C THR A 118 2.41 14.89 -1.08
N VAL A 119 3.52 15.56 -1.33
CA VAL A 119 3.87 16.84 -0.69
C VAL A 119 3.02 17.95 -1.28
N ARG A 120 2.54 18.84 -0.43
CA ARG A 120 1.79 20.06 -0.80
C ARG A 120 2.38 21.25 -0.06
N LEU A 121 2.10 22.44 -0.59
CA LEU A 121 2.38 23.66 0.15
C LEU A 121 1.15 24.02 0.99
N GLY A 122 1.29 23.96 2.30
CA GLY A 122 0.27 24.37 3.27
C GLY A 122 0.62 25.68 3.96
N HIS A 123 -0.23 26.13 4.88
CA HIS A 123 -0.02 27.37 5.64
C HIS A 123 1.22 27.32 6.56
N LEU A 124 1.63 26.12 6.97
CA LEU A 124 2.78 25.90 7.86
C LEU A 124 4.02 25.42 7.11
N GLY A 125 4.06 25.55 5.80
CA GLY A 125 5.14 25.05 4.94
C GLY A 125 4.76 23.78 4.19
N ALA A 126 5.74 22.92 3.89
CA ALA A 126 5.51 21.66 3.22
C ALA A 126 4.66 20.73 4.11
N GLU A 127 3.62 20.13 3.53
CA GLU A 127 2.74 19.20 4.25
C GLU A 127 2.34 18.00 3.41
N MET A 128 2.06 16.88 4.07
CA MET A 128 1.38 15.71 3.51
C MET A 128 0.02 15.54 4.18
N VAL A 129 -1.04 15.37 3.38
CA VAL A 129 -2.40 15.14 3.89
C VAL A 129 -2.73 13.66 3.76
N HIS A 130 -3.10 13.04 4.89
CA HIS A 130 -3.36 11.60 5.00
C HIS A 130 -2.21 10.72 4.46
N PRO A 131 -0.93 10.99 4.78
CA PRO A 131 0.13 10.10 4.36
C PRO A 131 -0.04 8.71 4.95
N ARG A 132 0.43 7.70 4.25
CA ARG A 132 0.68 6.40 4.88
C ARG A 132 1.91 6.55 5.76
N PHE A 133 1.87 6.04 6.98
CA PHE A 133 3.01 6.14 7.87
C PHE A 133 3.21 4.87 8.69
N ARG A 134 4.43 4.70 9.17
CA ARG A 134 4.82 3.67 10.13
C ARG A 134 5.87 4.20 11.09
N VAL A 135 5.85 3.69 12.30
CA VAL A 135 6.92 3.95 13.29
C VAL A 135 8.13 3.12 12.90
N VAL A 136 9.30 3.74 12.92
CA VAL A 136 10.59 3.08 12.67
C VAL A 136 11.25 2.78 14.00
N ALA A 137 11.47 1.51 14.29
CA ALA A 137 12.21 1.05 15.45
C ALA A 137 13.56 0.50 14.97
N GLY A 138 14.65 1.17 15.31
CA GLY A 138 15.99 0.81 14.86
C GLY A 138 16.23 1.02 13.37
N GLU A 139 17.18 0.28 12.81
CA GLU A 139 17.46 0.27 11.36
C GLU A 139 16.40 -0.57 10.64
N MET A 140 15.47 0.10 9.97
CA MET A 140 14.48 -0.55 9.14
C MET A 140 14.83 -0.30 7.67
N PRO A 141 15.09 -1.34 6.85
CA PRO A 141 15.37 -1.15 5.42
C PRO A 141 14.16 -0.53 4.72
N VAL A 142 14.41 0.14 3.62
CA VAL A 142 13.36 0.57 2.67
C VAL A 142 12.86 -0.63 1.86
N ALA A 143 11.75 -0.45 1.16
CA ALA A 143 11.26 -1.47 0.24
C ALA A 143 12.31 -1.71 -0.86
N GLN A 144 12.56 -2.98 -1.20
CA GLN A 144 13.51 -3.34 -2.26
C GLN A 144 12.88 -3.30 -3.68
N SER A 145 11.57 -3.20 -3.75
CA SER A 145 10.81 -3.13 -4.98
C SER A 145 9.64 -2.15 -4.83
N LEU A 146 9.12 -1.72 -5.96
CA LEU A 146 7.95 -0.85 -5.99
C LEU A 146 6.78 -1.50 -5.24
N THR A 147 6.02 -0.68 -4.52
CA THR A 147 4.89 -1.13 -3.70
C THR A 147 3.60 -1.10 -4.53
N PRO A 148 2.98 -2.26 -4.83
CA PRO A 148 1.75 -2.28 -5.62
C PRO A 148 0.56 -1.74 -4.83
N VAL A 149 -0.29 -0.95 -5.49
CA VAL A 149 -1.55 -0.43 -4.97
C VAL A 149 -2.70 -1.06 -5.72
N TYR A 150 -3.50 -1.85 -5.03
CA TYR A 150 -4.60 -2.61 -5.63
C TYR A 150 -5.95 -1.91 -5.48
N PRO A 151 -6.91 -2.16 -6.39
CA PRO A 151 -8.31 -1.86 -6.14
C PRO A 151 -8.76 -2.51 -4.83
N THR A 152 -9.47 -1.79 -3.98
CA THR A 152 -9.89 -2.29 -2.67
C THR A 152 -11.31 -1.88 -2.34
N THR A 153 -11.91 -2.48 -1.31
CA THR A 153 -13.24 -2.17 -0.81
C THR A 153 -13.19 -1.72 0.65
N ALA A 154 -14.26 -1.11 1.12
CA ALA A 154 -14.35 -0.63 2.51
C ALA A 154 -13.98 -1.74 3.52
N GLY A 155 -13.04 -1.44 4.40
CA GLY A 155 -12.55 -2.35 5.43
C GLY A 155 -11.54 -3.42 4.96
N MET A 156 -11.09 -3.39 3.69
CA MET A 156 -9.97 -4.18 3.21
C MET A 156 -8.73 -3.29 3.08
N GLY A 157 -7.73 -3.49 3.93
CA GLY A 157 -6.47 -2.75 3.88
C GLY A 157 -5.53 -3.27 2.78
N GLN A 158 -4.74 -2.38 2.18
CA GLN A 158 -3.73 -2.69 1.16
C GLN A 158 -2.77 -3.80 1.62
N ASP A 159 -2.27 -3.75 2.86
CA ASP A 159 -1.33 -4.73 3.38
C ASP A 159 -1.93 -6.14 3.48
N THR A 160 -3.22 -6.23 3.79
CA THR A 160 -3.93 -7.52 3.81
C THR A 160 -4.05 -8.08 2.40
N LEU A 161 -4.43 -7.22 1.44
CA LEU A 161 -4.60 -7.62 0.04
C LEU A 161 -3.26 -8.02 -0.58
N ARG A 162 -2.18 -7.24 -0.37
CA ARG A 162 -0.82 -7.59 -0.81
C ARG A 162 -0.36 -8.94 -0.29
N ARG A 163 -0.57 -9.22 1.01
CA ARG A 163 -0.21 -10.52 1.60
C ARG A 163 -0.99 -11.68 1.00
N LEU A 164 -2.27 -11.49 0.72
CA LEU A 164 -3.11 -12.53 0.10
C LEU A 164 -2.67 -12.80 -1.34
N ILE A 165 -2.40 -11.76 -2.12
CA ILE A 165 -1.94 -11.86 -3.50
C ILE A 165 -0.55 -12.50 -3.55
N ALA A 166 0.39 -12.05 -2.72
CA ALA A 166 1.73 -12.65 -2.64
C ALA A 166 1.69 -14.15 -2.30
N ARG A 167 0.80 -14.54 -1.36
CA ARG A 167 0.59 -15.96 -1.02
C ARG A 167 -0.04 -16.73 -2.19
N ALA A 168 -0.98 -16.13 -2.92
CA ALA A 168 -1.58 -16.76 -4.09
C ALA A 168 -0.53 -16.99 -5.19
N LEU A 169 0.24 -15.95 -5.53
CA LEU A 169 1.32 -16.04 -6.51
C LEU A 169 2.37 -17.11 -6.16
N ALA A 170 2.75 -17.22 -4.88
CA ALA A 170 3.74 -18.21 -4.45
C ALA A 170 3.22 -19.66 -4.47
N SER A 171 1.92 -19.87 -4.49
CA SER A 171 1.32 -21.19 -4.33
C SER A 171 0.52 -21.68 -5.53
N GLU A 172 0.26 -20.83 -6.52
CA GLU A 172 -0.35 -21.24 -7.79
C GLU A 172 0.74 -21.64 -8.79
N PRO A 173 0.62 -22.83 -9.43
CA PRO A 173 1.50 -23.21 -10.51
C PRO A 173 1.11 -22.39 -11.76
N LEU A 174 1.85 -21.32 -12.00
CA LEU A 174 1.72 -20.47 -13.18
C LEU A 174 2.50 -21.09 -14.35
N SER A 175 2.10 -22.28 -14.77
CA SER A 175 2.69 -22.92 -15.95
C SER A 175 2.19 -22.27 -17.22
N GLU A 176 3.10 -22.09 -18.19
CA GLU A 176 2.74 -21.60 -19.52
C GLU A 176 1.71 -22.55 -20.18
N GLN A 177 0.59 -21.97 -20.60
CA GLN A 177 -0.50 -22.70 -21.24
C GLN A 177 -0.51 -22.51 -22.78
N LEU A 178 0.25 -21.53 -23.27
CA LEU A 178 0.32 -21.27 -24.70
C LEU A 178 1.27 -22.27 -25.40
N PRO A 179 0.92 -22.75 -26.59
CA PRO A 179 1.85 -23.51 -27.42
C PRO A 179 3.14 -22.72 -27.66
N ALA A 180 4.30 -23.39 -27.65
CA ALA A 180 5.60 -22.75 -27.80
C ALA A 180 5.72 -21.85 -29.05
N ALA A 181 5.03 -22.20 -30.14
CA ALA A 181 4.98 -21.41 -31.38
C ALA A 181 4.31 -20.03 -31.18
N LEU A 182 3.32 -19.91 -30.28
CA LEU A 182 2.65 -18.65 -29.97
C LEU A 182 3.46 -17.81 -28.97
N THR A 183 4.13 -18.46 -28.02
CA THR A 183 4.99 -17.77 -27.05
C THR A 183 6.14 -17.04 -27.73
N LEU A 184 6.78 -17.66 -28.74
CA LEU A 184 7.84 -17.04 -29.52
C LEU A 184 7.36 -15.85 -30.37
N SER A 185 6.09 -15.89 -30.85
CA SER A 185 5.52 -14.80 -31.64
C SER A 185 5.25 -13.54 -30.80
N LEU A 186 4.95 -13.68 -29.52
CA LEU A 186 4.67 -12.54 -28.61
C LEU A 186 5.94 -11.82 -28.13
N ILE A 187 7.11 -12.47 -28.20
CA ILE A 187 8.39 -11.87 -27.78
C ILE A 187 8.94 -10.89 -28.84
N HIS A 188 8.43 -10.93 -30.07
CA HIS A 188 8.91 -10.14 -31.21
C HIS A 188 7.99 -8.96 -31.60
N ILE A 189 7.07 -8.55 -30.73
CA ILE A 189 6.23 -7.35 -30.96
C ILE A 189 6.84 -6.16 -30.23
#